data_4f37d7774aa2d97085e9ccb47904456a
#
_entry.id   4f37d7774aa2d97085e9ccb47904456a
#
_cell.length_a   1.000
_cell.length_b   1.000
_cell.length_c   1.000
_cell.angle_alpha   90.00
_cell.angle_beta   90.00
_cell.angle_gamma   90.00
#
_symmetry.space_group_name_H-M   'P 1'
#
loop_
_entity.id
_entity.type
_entity.pdbx_description
1 polymer ?
#
loop_
_entity_poly.entity_id
_entity_poly.type
_entity_poly.pdbx_seq_one_letter_code
_entity_poly.pdbx_strand_id
1 'polypeptide(L)'
;MPQSPDREDPEIHGGTREISVKITPFTTTPTPFSLRLVQGPGSPRNFTLAREEVVLGRSSEADIQVDSTDLSRKHIALRREHGQYTVHDLDSRNGIYLNGVKIHSAVLHEGDNLQLGSVVLVYHEGRE
;
A
#
# COMPACT_ATOMS: atom_id res chain seq x y z
N MET A 1 -35.25 35.67 -12.01
CA MET A 1 -34.55 34.84 -11.47
C MET A 1 -33.86 34.95 -11.28
N PRO A 2 -34.35 35.09 -12.05
CA PRO A 2 -33.58 34.37 -11.62
C PRO A 2 -32.75 34.62 -11.51
N GLN A 3 -33.07 34.12 -11.72
CA GLN A 3 -32.36 33.34 -11.52
C GLN A 3 -31.58 33.31 -11.49
N SER A 4 -32.63 34.18 -12.02
CA SER A 4 -31.94 33.38 -11.84
C SER A 4 -31.25 33.58 -11.83
N PRO A 5 -32.05 33.77 -12.23
CA PRO A 5 -31.37 33.12 -11.98
C PRO A 5 -30.58 33.29 -11.81
N ASP A 6 -31.56 33.30 -12.18
CA ASP A 6 -30.91 32.55 -11.78
C ASP A 6 -30.10 32.60 -11.66
N ARG A 7 -30.70 32.60 -11.96
CA ARG A 7 -30.30 31.90 -11.65
C ARG A 7 -29.42 31.87 -11.51
N GLU A 8 -29.97 31.51 -11.78
CA GLU A 8 -29.30 30.78 -11.45
C GLU A 8 -28.26 30.64 -11.26
N ASP A 9 -29.47 31.38 -11.78
CA ASP A 9 -28.78 30.61 -11.38
C ASP A 9 -27.85 30.78 -11.25
N PRO A 10 -28.61 30.86 -11.88
CA PRO A 10 -28.01 30.25 -11.45
C PRO A 10 -27.01 30.41 -11.25
N GLU A 11 -27.67 29.76 -11.53
CA GLU A 11 -27.10 29.07 -11.20
C GLU A 11 -25.89 29.11 -10.99
N ILE A 12 -26.98 29.93 -11.69
CA ILE A 12 -26.26 29.32 -11.27
C ILE A 12 -25.35 29.67 -11.16
N HIS A 13 -26.03 29.40 -11.55
CA HIS A 13 -25.35 28.84 -11.25
C HIS A 13 -24.48 29.07 -11.07
N GLY A 14 -25.41 29.95 -11.94
CA GLY A 14 -24.93 29.10 -11.45
C GLY A 14 -24.02 29.28 -11.00
N GLY A 15 -24.55 29.56 -11.65
CA GLY A 15 -23.98 28.72 -11.00
C GLY A 15 -23.17 28.87 -10.57
N THR A 16 -23.65 28.73 -10.74
CA THR A 16 -22.96 27.94 -10.11
C THR A 16 -22.41 27.93 -9.63
N ARG A 17 -22.95 27.83 -9.75
CA ARG A 17 -22.38 26.98 -9.09
C ARG A 17 -21.74 26.76 -8.59
N GLU A 18 -22.34 26.40 -8.69
CA GLU A 18 -21.60 25.50 -8.05
C GLU A 18 -20.84 25.20 -7.52
N ILE A 19 -21.36 25.57 -7.58
CA ILE A 19 -20.52 24.75 -6.94
C ILE A 19 -19.96 24.43 -6.35
N SER A 20 -20.06 24.46 -6.46
CA SER A 20 -19.24 23.56 -5.93
C SER A 20 -18.64 23.22 -5.45
N VAL A 21 -18.69 23.56 -5.50
CA VAL A 21 -17.83 22.76 -5.15
C VAL A 21 -17.29 22.45 -4.66
N LYS A 22 -17.17 22.54 -4.67
CA LYS A 22 -16.47 21.78 -4.32
C LYS A 22 -15.82 21.29 -4.03
N ILE A 23 -15.77 21.56 -4.18
CA ILE A 23 -15.03 20.74 -4.03
C ILE A 23 -14.24 20.48 -3.79
N THR A 24 -13.96 20.39 -4.05
CA THR A 24 -13.13 19.69 -3.98
C THR A 24 -12.46 19.29 -3.80
N PRO A 25 -12.25 19.44 -3.75
CA PRO A 25 -11.66 18.67 -3.83
C PRO A 25 -11.20 18.18 -3.99
N PHE A 26 -11.07 18.20 -3.94
CA PHE A 26 -10.77 17.24 -4.37
C PHE A 26 -10.99 16.08 -3.66
N THR A 27 -11.60 15.73 -3.87
CA THR A 27 -11.86 14.44 -3.31
C THR A 27 -10.84 13.48 -3.72
N THR A 28 -10.19 12.99 -2.82
CA THR A 28 -9.15 12.10 -3.09
C THR A 28 -9.64 10.71 -3.12
N THR A 29 -9.40 10.02 -4.21
CA THR A 29 -9.50 8.59 -4.28
C THR A 29 -8.48 8.04 -3.29
N PRO A 30 -8.87 7.13 -2.40
CA PRO A 30 -7.89 6.53 -1.49
C PRO A 30 -6.80 5.82 -2.29
N THR A 31 -5.56 6.01 -1.87
CA THR A 31 -4.43 5.33 -2.46
C THR A 31 -4.14 4.09 -1.61
N PRO A 32 -4.03 2.90 -2.20
CA PRO A 32 -3.78 1.70 -1.40
C PRO A 32 -2.34 1.65 -0.88
N PHE A 33 -2.17 0.97 0.24
CA PHE A 33 -0.85 0.57 0.69
C PHE A 33 -0.34 -0.51 -0.26
N SER A 34 0.96 -0.53 -0.50
CA SER A 34 1.50 -1.50 -1.46
C SER A 34 2.93 -1.89 -1.14
N LEU A 35 3.33 -3.04 -1.68
CA LEU A 35 4.71 -3.46 -1.74
C LEU A 35 5.11 -3.53 -3.19
N ARG A 36 6.26 -2.95 -3.52
CA ARG A 36 6.82 -3.05 -4.86
C ARG A 36 8.00 -3.99 -4.85
N LEU A 37 7.89 -5.07 -5.60
CA LEU A 37 8.98 -6.01 -5.79
C LEU A 37 9.96 -5.38 -6.79
N VAL A 38 11.16 -5.05 -6.31
CA VAL A 38 12.15 -4.38 -7.14
C VAL A 38 13.29 -5.31 -7.55
N GLN A 39 13.49 -6.40 -6.81
CA GLN A 39 14.49 -7.40 -7.13
C GLN A 39 13.96 -8.77 -6.73
N GLY A 40 14.04 -9.73 -7.66
CA GLY A 40 13.57 -11.09 -7.43
C GLY A 40 12.71 -11.58 -8.57
N PRO A 41 12.26 -12.85 -8.52
CA PRO A 41 11.45 -13.43 -9.59
C PRO A 41 10.17 -12.64 -9.79
N GLY A 42 9.91 -12.26 -11.03
CA GLY A 42 8.72 -11.50 -11.39
C GLY A 42 8.82 -10.00 -11.24
N SER A 43 10.00 -9.47 -10.84
CA SER A 43 10.17 -8.03 -10.69
C SER A 43 10.27 -7.35 -12.07
N PRO A 44 9.85 -6.07 -12.17
CA PRO A 44 9.17 -5.30 -11.14
C PRO A 44 7.69 -5.65 -11.07
N ARG A 45 7.13 -5.61 -9.86
CA ARG A 45 5.72 -5.91 -9.67
C ARG A 45 5.21 -5.22 -8.41
N ASN A 46 3.98 -4.71 -8.47
CA ASN A 46 3.32 -4.11 -7.33
C ASN A 46 2.30 -5.06 -6.74
N PHE A 47 2.27 -5.12 -5.42
CA PHE A 47 1.26 -5.89 -4.69
C PHE A 47 0.49 -4.93 -3.80
N THR A 48 -0.81 -4.84 -3.99
CA THR A 48 -1.67 -4.02 -3.15
C THR A 48 -1.92 -4.72 -1.82
N LEU A 49 -1.78 -3.98 -0.73
CA LEU A 49 -2.06 -4.49 0.61
C LEU A 49 -3.46 -4.02 0.99
N ALA A 50 -4.43 -4.92 0.90
CA ALA A 50 -5.83 -4.57 1.10
C ALA A 50 -6.47 -5.24 2.31
N ARG A 51 -5.73 -6.08 3.02
CA ARG A 51 -6.26 -6.89 4.12
C ARG A 51 -5.55 -6.54 5.41
N GLU A 52 -6.19 -6.89 6.52
CA GLU A 52 -5.61 -6.66 7.84
C GLU A 52 -4.33 -7.46 8.02
N GLU A 53 -4.28 -8.65 7.44
CA GLU A 53 -3.08 -9.46 7.50
C GLU A 53 -2.79 -10.03 6.12
N VAL A 54 -1.54 -9.89 5.69
CA VAL A 54 -1.05 -10.37 4.40
C VAL A 54 0.21 -11.18 4.66
N VAL A 55 0.23 -12.43 4.22
CA VAL A 55 1.41 -13.30 4.34
C VAL A 55 2.11 -13.36 2.99
N LEU A 56 3.42 -13.16 3.01
CA LEU A 56 4.25 -13.23 1.81
C LEU A 56 5.27 -14.35 1.97
N GLY A 57 5.45 -15.12 0.93
CA GLY A 57 6.41 -16.20 0.93
C GLY A 57 6.50 -16.91 -0.39
N ARG A 58 7.21 -18.03 -0.39
CA ARG A 58 7.45 -18.81 -1.60
C ARG A 58 6.25 -19.69 -1.97
N SER A 59 5.43 -20.03 -0.98
CA SER A 59 4.32 -20.97 -1.19
C SER A 59 3.18 -20.32 -1.97
N SER A 60 2.50 -21.12 -2.79
CA SER A 60 1.27 -20.69 -3.45
C SER A 60 0.14 -20.46 -2.44
N GLU A 61 0.31 -20.90 -1.20
CA GLU A 61 -0.67 -20.65 -0.14
C GLU A 61 -0.49 -19.29 0.53
N ALA A 62 0.63 -18.60 0.26
CA ALA A 62 0.82 -17.26 0.76
C ALA A 62 -0.09 -16.29 0.00
N ASP A 63 -0.48 -15.20 0.67
CA ASP A 63 -1.31 -14.19 0.02
C ASP A 63 -0.55 -13.52 -1.13
N ILE A 64 0.74 -13.29 -0.92
CA ILE A 64 1.63 -12.78 -1.96
C ILE A 64 2.70 -13.85 -2.17
N GLN A 65 2.73 -14.41 -3.37
CA GLN A 65 3.72 -15.42 -3.69
C GLN A 65 4.86 -14.81 -4.48
N VAL A 66 6.09 -15.00 -3.99
CA VAL A 66 7.31 -14.70 -4.74
C VAL A 66 8.10 -16.00 -4.80
N ASP A 67 8.25 -16.54 -5.99
CA ASP A 67 8.80 -17.86 -6.18
C ASP A 67 10.32 -17.85 -6.18
N SER A 68 10.89 -17.46 -5.04
CA SER A 68 12.33 -17.46 -4.82
C SER A 68 12.71 -18.55 -3.83
N THR A 69 13.77 -19.29 -4.14
CA THR A 69 14.26 -20.32 -3.23
C THR A 69 14.86 -19.74 -1.96
N ASP A 70 15.13 -18.43 -1.94
CA ASP A 70 15.63 -17.75 -0.74
C ASP A 70 14.52 -17.48 0.27
N LEU A 71 13.27 -17.61 -0.13
CA LEU A 71 12.14 -17.35 0.76
C LEU A 71 11.68 -18.65 1.42
N SER A 72 11.31 -18.55 2.67
CA SER A 72 10.56 -19.59 3.34
C SER A 72 9.15 -19.62 2.77
N ARG A 73 8.46 -20.73 2.92
CA ARG A 73 7.11 -20.88 2.35
C ARG A 73 6.20 -19.76 2.82
N LYS A 74 6.22 -19.45 4.10
CA LYS A 74 5.60 -18.26 4.68
C LYS A 74 6.71 -17.52 5.38
N HIS A 75 7.14 -16.41 4.80
CA HIS A 75 8.35 -15.74 5.23
C HIS A 75 8.05 -14.58 6.19
N ILE A 76 7.10 -13.73 5.82
CA ILE A 76 6.71 -12.58 6.63
C ILE A 76 5.20 -12.45 6.67
N ALA A 77 4.73 -11.81 7.74
CA ALA A 77 3.35 -11.35 7.84
C ALA A 77 3.36 -9.84 7.93
N LEU A 78 2.45 -9.21 7.20
CA LEU A 78 2.22 -7.79 7.27
C LEU A 78 0.87 -7.59 7.92
N ARG A 79 0.84 -6.87 9.04
CA ARG A 79 -0.40 -6.65 9.79
C ARG A 79 -0.69 -5.17 9.87
N ARG A 80 -1.94 -4.82 9.60
CA ARG A 80 -2.35 -3.44 9.67
C ARG A 80 -2.75 -3.11 11.11
N GLU A 81 -2.02 -2.17 11.70
CA GLU A 81 -2.21 -1.77 13.09
C GLU A 81 -2.11 -0.25 13.16
N HIS A 82 -3.13 0.40 13.72
CA HIS A 82 -3.11 1.84 13.92
C HIS A 82 -2.85 2.62 12.62
N GLY A 83 -3.45 2.15 11.52
CA GLY A 83 -3.35 2.83 10.23
C GLY A 83 -2.04 2.63 9.50
N GLN A 84 -1.17 1.74 10.00
CA GLN A 84 0.11 1.42 9.37
C GLN A 84 0.27 -0.09 9.32
N TYR A 85 1.18 -0.55 8.46
CA TYR A 85 1.52 -1.96 8.44
C TYR A 85 2.76 -2.22 9.26
N THR A 86 2.73 -3.31 10.01
CA THR A 86 3.87 -3.83 10.77
C THR A 86 4.28 -5.12 10.10
N VAL A 87 5.58 -5.29 9.86
CA VAL A 87 6.12 -6.53 9.30
C VAL A 87 6.63 -7.42 10.41
N HIS A 88 6.35 -8.71 10.30
CA HIS A 88 6.79 -9.71 11.29
C HIS A 88 7.46 -10.87 10.56
N ASP A 89 8.61 -11.29 11.07
CA ASP A 89 9.29 -12.48 10.56
C ASP A 89 8.57 -13.72 11.09
N LEU A 90 8.22 -14.63 10.19
CA LEU A 90 7.54 -15.88 10.54
C LEU A 90 8.55 -17.00 10.74
N ASP A 91 9.59 -16.72 11.51
CA ASP A 91 10.66 -17.67 11.80
C ASP A 91 11.29 -18.17 10.51
N SER A 92 11.57 -17.25 9.62
CA SER A 92 12.09 -17.56 8.30
C SER A 92 13.56 -17.95 8.36
N ARG A 93 14.00 -18.70 7.33
CA ARG A 93 15.38 -19.15 7.27
C ARG A 93 16.37 -18.02 7.07
N ASN A 94 16.03 -17.06 6.22
CA ASN A 94 16.96 -15.96 5.88
C ASN A 94 16.67 -14.65 6.59
N GLY A 95 15.55 -14.57 7.33
CA GLY A 95 15.20 -13.38 8.10
C GLY A 95 14.75 -12.21 7.26
N ILE A 96 14.64 -11.07 7.91
CA ILE A 96 14.22 -9.80 7.29
C ILE A 96 15.29 -8.76 7.57
N TYR A 97 15.65 -7.99 6.53
CA TYR A 97 16.48 -6.80 6.70
C TYR A 97 15.66 -5.59 6.29
N LEU A 98 15.53 -4.64 7.21
CA LEU A 98 14.79 -3.41 6.97
C LEU A 98 15.83 -2.30 6.84
N ASN A 99 15.90 -1.70 5.64
CA ASN A 99 16.88 -0.66 5.35
C ASN A 99 18.29 -1.07 5.73
N GLY A 100 18.62 -2.36 5.51
CA GLY A 100 19.92 -2.90 5.76
C GLY A 100 20.15 -3.43 7.17
N VAL A 101 19.17 -3.33 8.07
CA VAL A 101 19.30 -3.78 9.46
C VAL A 101 18.42 -4.99 9.68
N LYS A 102 18.98 -6.04 10.26
CA LYS A 102 18.21 -7.25 10.53
C LYS A 102 17.21 -6.97 11.65
N ILE A 103 15.95 -7.36 11.40
CA ILE A 103 14.87 -7.14 12.36
C ILE A 103 14.07 -8.42 12.52
N HIS A 104 13.27 -8.45 13.59
CA HIS A 104 12.28 -9.50 13.80
C HIS A 104 10.88 -8.97 13.50
N SER A 105 10.61 -7.74 13.87
CA SER A 105 9.38 -7.04 13.53
C SER A 105 9.63 -5.54 13.57
N ALA A 106 8.84 -4.80 12.80
CA ALA A 106 8.96 -3.34 12.76
C ALA A 106 7.73 -2.73 12.10
N VAL A 107 7.43 -1.49 12.50
CA VAL A 107 6.43 -0.68 11.81
C VAL A 107 7.05 -0.17 10.51
N LEU A 108 6.31 -0.26 9.43
CA LEU A 108 6.80 0.18 8.12
C LEU A 108 6.41 1.63 7.84
N HIS A 109 7.30 2.33 7.16
CA HIS A 109 7.11 3.72 6.78
C HIS A 109 7.35 3.86 5.27
N GLU A 110 6.81 4.92 4.69
CA GLU A 110 6.95 5.18 3.26
C GLU A 110 8.40 5.04 2.81
N GLY A 111 8.61 4.24 1.78
CA GLY A 111 9.93 4.07 1.18
C GLY A 111 10.82 3.06 1.86
N ASP A 112 10.34 2.39 2.91
CA ASP A 112 11.15 1.38 3.60
C ASP A 112 11.49 0.24 2.65
N ASN A 113 12.74 -0.21 2.75
CA ASN A 113 13.31 -1.27 1.92
C ASN A 113 13.35 -2.55 2.73
N LEU A 114 12.65 -3.57 2.25
CA LEU A 114 12.63 -4.91 2.87
C LEU A 114 13.44 -5.86 2.01
N GLN A 115 14.41 -6.51 2.63
CA GLN A 115 15.23 -7.50 1.96
C GLN A 115 15.00 -8.86 2.61
N LEU A 116 14.64 -9.84 1.79
CA LEU A 116 14.36 -11.21 2.20
C LEU A 116 15.25 -12.11 1.33
N GLY A 117 16.46 -12.41 1.83
CA GLY A 117 17.44 -13.08 1.01
C GLY A 117 17.83 -12.21 -0.18
N SER A 118 17.66 -12.70 -1.39
CA SER A 118 17.96 -11.93 -2.60
C SER A 118 16.74 -11.11 -3.09
N VAL A 119 15.60 -11.23 -2.40
CA VAL A 119 14.38 -10.53 -2.80
C VAL A 119 14.32 -9.19 -2.10
N VAL A 120 14.04 -8.13 -2.85
CA VAL A 120 13.96 -6.77 -2.31
C VAL A 120 12.60 -6.17 -2.67
N LEU A 121 11.93 -5.65 -1.64
CA LEU A 121 10.63 -4.99 -1.78
C LEU A 121 10.70 -3.60 -1.15
N VAL A 122 9.93 -2.67 -1.70
CA VAL A 122 9.81 -1.32 -1.16
C VAL A 122 8.36 -1.11 -0.76
N TYR A 123 8.18 -0.63 0.47
CA TYR A 123 6.85 -0.38 1.02
C TYR A 123 6.40 1.04 0.68
N HIS A 124 5.15 1.15 0.25
CA HIS A 124 4.53 2.45 -0.03
C HIS A 124 3.27 2.57 0.81
N GLU A 125 3.18 3.68 1.54
CA GLU A 125 2.00 3.95 2.34
C GLU A 125 0.83 4.38 1.49
N GLY A 126 -0.35 3.95 1.92
CA GLY A 126 -1.57 4.41 1.30
C GLY A 126 -2.11 5.63 2.01
N ARG A 127 -3.25 6.12 1.50
CA ARG A 127 -4.02 7.22 2.09
C ARG A 127 -5.47 6.83 2.11
N GLU A 128 -6.16 7.32 3.13
CA GLU A 128 -7.59 7.11 3.24
C GLU A 128 -8.35 8.42 3.14
#